data_e5b9151c6f466425600b1e5ecb9377d5
#
_entry.id   e5b9151c6f466425600b1e5ecb9377d5
#
_cell.length_a   1.000
_cell.length_b   1.000
_cell.length_c   1.000
_cell.angle_alpha   90.00
_cell.angle_beta   90.00
_cell.angle_gamma   90.00
#
_symmetry.space_group_name_H-M   'P 1'
#
loop_
_entity.id
_entity.type
_entity.pdbx_description
1 polymer ?
#
loop_
_entity_poly.entity_id
_entity_poly.type
_entity_poly.pdbx_seq_one_letter_code
_entity_poly.pdbx_strand_id
1 'polypeptide(L)'
;DGFNYDFVMTKLVSTGKSRCQWCRSPFKQLPGAGRPRRYCCQSCRQWDWVARQRANDLQLSENELVIARNELETLRDQVYVLKCAIADVEADLDPAIDPTTRDFKAALNWLLNAAKPLVEG
;
A
#
# COMPACT_ATOMS: atom_id res chain seq x y z
N ASP A 1 -8.99 9.18 -16.33
CA ASP A 1 -8.70 7.94 -15.64
C ASP A 1 -7.59 7.15 -16.29
N GLY A 2 -6.40 7.68 -16.31
CA GLY A 2 -5.26 7.01 -16.93
C GLY A 2 -4.52 6.01 -16.04
N PHE A 3 -4.97 5.77 -14.82
CA PHE A 3 -4.24 4.88 -13.92
C PHE A 3 -4.76 3.44 -14.05
N ASN A 4 -3.88 2.56 -14.51
CA ASN A 4 -4.20 1.16 -14.73
C ASN A 4 -3.50 0.29 -13.69
N TYR A 5 -4.23 -0.16 -12.70
CA TYR A 5 -3.72 -1.03 -11.64
C TYR A 5 -3.20 -2.35 -12.18
N ASP A 6 -3.88 -2.93 -13.17
CA ASP A 6 -3.48 -4.20 -13.76
C ASP A 6 -2.12 -4.09 -14.45
N PHE A 7 -1.87 -2.96 -15.11
CA PHE A 7 -0.58 -2.70 -15.75
C PHE A 7 0.54 -2.64 -14.72
N VAL A 8 0.33 -1.93 -13.60
CA VAL A 8 1.33 -1.81 -12.54
C VAL A 8 1.61 -3.18 -11.91
N MET A 9 0.58 -3.96 -11.63
CA MET A 9 0.72 -5.31 -11.07
C MET A 9 1.44 -6.25 -12.03
N THR A 10 1.09 -6.20 -13.31
CA THR A 10 1.75 -7.00 -14.36
C THR A 10 3.24 -6.66 -14.44
N LYS A 11 3.58 -5.37 -14.37
CA LYS A 11 4.97 -4.93 -14.40
C LYS A 11 5.76 -5.44 -13.20
N LEU A 12 5.17 -5.43 -12.00
CA LEU A 12 5.80 -5.96 -10.80
C LEU A 12 6.06 -7.47 -10.92
N VAL A 13 5.10 -8.21 -11.45
CA VAL A 13 5.24 -9.65 -11.69
C VAL A 13 6.32 -9.93 -12.72
N SER A 14 6.36 -9.15 -13.81
CA SER A 14 7.35 -9.35 -14.88
C SER A 14 8.79 -9.06 -14.44
N THR A 15 9.01 -8.33 -13.34
CA THR A 15 10.35 -8.12 -12.78
C THR A 15 10.80 -9.23 -11.83
N GLY A 16 10.01 -10.30 -11.69
CA GLY A 16 10.34 -11.43 -10.83
C GLY A 16 10.16 -11.15 -9.34
N LYS A 17 9.50 -10.06 -9.00
CA LYS A 17 9.22 -9.71 -7.61
C LYS A 17 7.91 -10.33 -7.14
N SER A 18 7.93 -10.84 -5.92
CA SER A 18 6.75 -11.35 -5.23
C SER A 18 6.29 -10.36 -4.18
N ARG A 19 5.03 -10.46 -3.75
CA ARG A 19 4.51 -9.64 -2.66
C ARG A 19 4.44 -10.45 -1.38
N CYS A 20 4.88 -9.83 -0.28
CA CYS A 20 4.77 -10.42 1.05
C CYS A 20 3.30 -10.62 1.42
N GLN A 21 2.96 -11.80 1.93
CA GLN A 21 1.58 -12.11 2.33
C GLN A 21 1.10 -11.30 3.53
N TRP A 22 2.03 -10.77 4.33
CA TRP A 22 1.67 -9.99 5.52
C TRP A 22 1.65 -8.49 5.23
N CYS A 23 2.79 -7.92 4.84
CA CYS A 23 2.92 -6.47 4.67
C CYS A 23 2.66 -5.97 3.24
N ARG A 24 2.51 -6.88 2.29
CA ARG A 24 2.26 -6.61 0.88
C ARG A 24 3.40 -5.90 0.15
N SER A 25 4.53 -5.70 0.81
CA SER A 25 5.70 -5.11 0.17
C SER A 25 6.29 -6.08 -0.85
N PRO A 26 6.75 -5.56 -2.00
CA PRO A 26 7.42 -6.42 -2.97
C PRO A 26 8.79 -6.88 -2.45
N PHE A 27 9.14 -8.11 -2.72
CA PHE A 27 10.46 -8.66 -2.40
C PHE A 27 10.92 -9.57 -3.53
N LYS A 28 12.24 -9.76 -3.62
CA LYS A 28 12.85 -10.58 -4.67
C LYS A 28 12.98 -12.02 -4.19
N GLN A 29 12.55 -12.97 -5.03
CA GLN A 29 12.77 -14.37 -4.76
C GLN A 29 14.25 -14.69 -4.90
N LEU A 30 14.79 -15.45 -3.93
CA LEU A 30 16.18 -15.93 -4.00
C LEU A 30 16.25 -17.15 -4.89
N PRO A 31 17.25 -17.25 -5.78
CA PRO A 31 17.45 -18.46 -6.55
C PRO A 31 17.87 -19.60 -5.63
N GLY A 32 17.37 -20.81 -5.89
CA GLY A 32 17.71 -21.98 -5.11
C GLY A 32 16.65 -23.06 -5.15
N ALA A 33 17.02 -24.26 -4.70
CA ALA A 33 16.10 -25.35 -4.52
C ALA A 33 15.31 -25.14 -3.23
N GLY A 34 13.99 -25.23 -3.32
CA GLY A 34 13.10 -25.07 -2.18
C GLY A 34 11.82 -24.34 -2.53
N ARG A 35 10.94 -24.21 -1.54
CA ARG A 35 9.67 -23.53 -1.73
C ARG A 35 9.90 -22.03 -1.94
N PRO A 36 9.16 -21.39 -2.87
CA PRO A 36 9.19 -19.93 -2.99
C PRO A 36 8.84 -19.27 -1.66
N ARG A 37 9.53 -18.17 -1.37
CA ARG A 37 9.23 -17.38 -0.17
C ARG A 37 7.89 -16.69 -0.31
N ARG A 38 7.14 -16.67 0.77
CA ARG A 38 5.84 -15.98 0.85
C ARG A 38 5.93 -14.67 1.60
N TYR A 39 6.99 -14.45 2.35
CA TYR A 39 7.16 -13.29 3.23
C TYR A 39 8.49 -12.63 2.95
N CYS A 40 8.52 -11.31 3.09
CA CYS A 40 9.75 -10.55 2.87
C CYS A 40 10.79 -10.77 3.97
N CYS A 41 10.36 -11.16 5.17
CA CYS A 41 11.25 -11.39 6.31
C CYS A 41 10.58 -12.33 7.32
N GLN A 42 11.38 -12.79 8.27
CA GLN A 42 10.92 -13.69 9.33
C GLN A 42 9.83 -13.07 10.22
N SER A 43 9.94 -11.77 10.49
CA SER A 43 8.96 -11.06 11.30
C SER A 43 7.56 -11.09 10.68
N CYS A 44 7.46 -10.88 9.36
CA CYS A 44 6.18 -10.95 8.66
C CYS A 44 5.58 -12.34 8.72
N ARG A 45 6.41 -13.37 8.62
CA ARG A 45 5.98 -14.76 8.75
C ARG A 45 5.38 -15.02 10.13
N GLN A 46 6.04 -14.55 11.18
CA GLN A 46 5.56 -14.71 12.55
C GLN A 46 4.27 -13.95 12.80
N TRP A 47 4.17 -12.70 12.34
CA TRP A 47 2.97 -11.90 12.51
C TRP A 47 1.76 -12.51 11.80
N ASP A 48 1.95 -13.04 10.60
CA ASP A 48 0.87 -13.71 9.88
C ASP A 48 0.41 -14.95 10.65
N TRP A 49 1.35 -15.74 11.18
CA TRP A 49 1.02 -16.91 11.98
C TRP A 49 0.23 -16.55 13.24
N VAL A 50 0.68 -15.53 13.97
CA VAL A 50 -0.02 -15.05 15.18
C VAL A 50 -1.44 -14.57 14.83
N ALA A 51 -1.59 -13.81 13.75
CA ALA A 51 -2.90 -13.31 13.31
C ALA A 51 -3.85 -14.46 12.99
N ARG A 52 -3.35 -15.51 12.34
CA ARG A 52 -4.16 -16.70 12.02
C ARG A 52 -4.58 -17.45 13.29
N GLN A 53 -3.68 -17.57 14.27
CA GLN A 53 -4.02 -18.21 15.55
C GLN A 53 -5.10 -17.43 16.29
N ARG A 54 -4.99 -16.10 16.34
CA ARG A 54 -6.02 -15.25 16.94
C ARG A 54 -7.36 -15.37 16.23
N ALA A 55 -7.34 -15.45 14.91
CA ALA A 55 -8.55 -15.63 14.12
C ALA A 55 -9.22 -16.99 14.44
N ASN A 56 -8.42 -18.06 14.57
CA ASN A 56 -8.92 -19.37 14.96
C ASN A 56 -9.53 -19.35 16.35
N ASP A 57 -8.86 -18.70 17.32
CA ASP A 57 -9.36 -18.59 18.70
C ASP A 57 -10.69 -17.86 18.77
N LEU A 58 -10.90 -16.86 17.90
CA LEU A 58 -12.13 -16.10 17.83
C LEU A 58 -13.14 -16.66 16.82
N GLN A 59 -12.83 -17.80 16.20
CA GLN A 59 -13.66 -18.43 15.18
C GLN A 59 -13.98 -17.52 14.00
N LEU A 60 -12.98 -16.72 13.59
CA LEU A 60 -13.10 -15.83 12.43
C LEU A 60 -12.87 -16.60 11.14
N SER A 61 -13.44 -16.10 10.05
CA SER A 61 -13.19 -16.64 8.71
C SER A 61 -11.80 -16.28 8.22
N GLU A 62 -11.34 -16.91 7.12
CA GLU A 62 -10.05 -16.62 6.50
C GLU A 62 -9.92 -15.17 6.02
N ASN A 63 -11.05 -14.52 5.75
CA ASN A 63 -11.10 -13.15 5.27
C ASN A 63 -11.19 -12.11 6.38
N GLU A 64 -11.23 -12.55 7.64
CA GLU A 64 -11.32 -11.67 8.79
C GLU A 64 -9.99 -11.65 9.54
N LEU A 65 -9.66 -10.52 10.11
CA LEU A 65 -8.48 -10.38 10.96
C LEU A 65 -8.77 -9.42 12.10
N VAL A 66 -7.99 -9.55 13.16
CA VAL A 66 -8.10 -8.66 14.34
C VAL A 66 -7.12 -7.52 14.17
N ILE A 67 -7.63 -6.30 14.24
CA ILE A 67 -6.82 -5.08 14.20
C ILE A 67 -7.23 -4.19 15.36
N ALA A 68 -6.26 -3.51 15.98
CA ALA A 68 -6.56 -2.56 17.03
C ALA A 68 -7.33 -1.36 16.47
N ARG A 69 -8.31 -0.86 17.24
CA ARG A 69 -9.15 0.25 16.79
C ARG A 69 -8.34 1.48 16.43
N ASN A 70 -7.34 1.83 17.24
CA ASN A 70 -6.50 2.99 16.98
C ASN A 70 -5.68 2.84 15.69
N GLU A 71 -5.25 1.63 15.35
CA GLU A 71 -4.54 1.37 14.10
C GLU A 71 -5.47 1.58 12.90
N LEU A 72 -6.70 1.09 12.99
CA LEU A 72 -7.70 1.28 11.95
C LEU A 72 -8.05 2.76 11.79
N GLU A 73 -8.24 3.48 12.89
CA GLU A 73 -8.54 4.92 12.87
C GLU A 73 -7.38 5.70 12.24
N THR A 74 -6.14 5.39 12.61
CA THR A 74 -4.95 6.02 12.01
C THR A 74 -4.91 5.80 10.50
N LEU A 75 -5.15 4.58 10.06
CA LEU A 75 -5.19 4.27 8.62
C LEU A 75 -6.29 5.06 7.91
N ARG A 76 -7.47 5.10 8.49
CA ARG A 76 -8.59 5.86 7.92
C ARG A 76 -8.29 7.35 7.82
N ASP A 77 -7.64 7.91 8.85
CA ASP A 77 -7.24 9.32 8.83
C ASP A 77 -6.22 9.61 7.74
N GLN A 78 -5.24 8.73 7.57
CA GLN A 78 -4.22 8.84 6.52
C GLN A 78 -4.83 8.74 5.13
N VAL A 79 -5.78 7.84 4.94
CA VAL A 79 -6.52 7.70 3.67
C VAL A 79 -7.36 8.95 3.40
N TYR A 80 -7.98 9.51 4.43
CA TYR A 80 -8.75 10.75 4.30
C TYR A 80 -7.87 11.93 3.87
N VAL A 81 -6.70 12.07 4.50
CA VAL A 81 -5.72 13.11 4.13
C VAL A 81 -5.30 12.95 2.66
N LEU A 82 -5.03 11.73 2.23
CA LEU A 82 -4.69 11.46 0.83
C LEU A 82 -5.85 11.80 -0.10
N LYS A 83 -7.07 11.45 0.27
CA LYS A 83 -8.27 11.79 -0.51
C LYS A 83 -8.41 13.30 -0.70
N CYS A 84 -8.20 14.07 0.36
CA CYS A 84 -8.23 15.53 0.29
C CYS A 84 -7.11 16.08 -0.58
N ALA A 85 -5.90 15.52 -0.47
CA ALA A 85 -4.77 15.94 -1.29
C ALA A 85 -5.02 15.68 -2.77
N ILE A 86 -5.63 14.56 -3.12
CA ILE A 86 -5.99 14.24 -4.50
C ILE A 86 -6.98 15.29 -5.04
N ALA A 87 -8.00 15.63 -4.27
CA ALA A 87 -8.99 16.62 -4.67
C ALA A 87 -8.34 18.01 -4.88
N ASP A 88 -7.42 18.39 -3.98
CA ASP A 88 -6.67 19.64 -4.09
C ASP A 88 -5.84 19.67 -5.38
N VAL A 89 -5.12 18.59 -5.65
CA VAL A 89 -4.28 18.48 -6.85
C VAL A 89 -5.12 18.54 -8.13
N GLU A 90 -6.26 17.86 -8.15
CA GLU A 90 -7.15 17.89 -9.30
C GLU A 90 -7.67 19.30 -9.57
N ALA A 91 -7.98 20.06 -8.51
CA ALA A 91 -8.44 21.44 -8.63
C ALA A 91 -7.30 22.36 -9.10
N ASP A 92 -6.11 22.21 -8.51
CA ASP A 92 -4.94 23.05 -8.83
C ASP A 92 -4.40 22.82 -10.24
N LEU A 93 -4.55 21.60 -10.75
CA LEU A 93 -4.05 21.23 -12.08
C LEU A 93 -5.15 21.17 -13.15
N ASP A 94 -6.31 21.79 -12.89
CA ASP A 94 -7.37 21.86 -13.88
C ASP A 94 -6.85 22.53 -15.16
N PRO A 95 -6.98 21.88 -16.33
CA PRO A 95 -6.53 22.47 -17.59
C PRO A 95 -7.14 23.85 -17.90
N ALA A 96 -8.33 24.14 -17.35
CA ALA A 96 -9.00 25.41 -17.55
C ALA A 96 -8.25 26.61 -16.97
N ILE A 97 -7.41 26.39 -15.94
CA ILE A 97 -6.63 27.45 -15.29
C ILE A 97 -5.19 27.53 -15.80
N ASP A 98 -4.83 26.69 -16.78
CA ASP A 98 -3.51 26.66 -17.43
C ASP A 98 -2.36 26.56 -16.41
N PRO A 99 -2.23 25.41 -15.70
CA PRO A 99 -1.22 25.27 -14.65
C PRO A 99 0.22 25.42 -15.19
N THR A 100 1.07 26.05 -14.40
CA THR A 100 2.48 26.23 -14.71
C THR A 100 3.32 25.03 -14.21
N THR A 101 4.58 24.97 -14.62
CA THR A 101 5.54 23.98 -14.11
C THR A 101 5.66 24.06 -12.58
N ARG A 102 5.60 25.27 -12.04
CA ARG A 102 5.65 25.50 -10.59
C ARG A 102 4.42 24.88 -9.92
N ASP A 103 3.27 25.00 -10.54
CA ASP A 103 2.02 24.42 -10.02
C ASP A 103 2.12 22.88 -9.99
N PHE A 104 2.66 22.27 -11.04
CA PHE A 104 2.87 20.82 -11.08
C PHE A 104 3.84 20.33 -10.00
N LYS A 105 4.93 21.07 -9.77
CA LYS A 105 5.90 20.72 -8.71
C LYS A 105 5.29 20.82 -7.32
N ALA A 106 4.52 21.87 -7.07
CA ALA A 106 3.85 22.07 -5.78
C ALA A 106 2.80 20.96 -5.55
N ALA A 107 2.03 20.62 -6.56
CA ALA A 107 1.02 19.55 -6.48
C ALA A 107 1.68 18.20 -6.21
N LEU A 108 2.80 17.90 -6.87
CA LEU A 108 3.51 16.64 -6.64
C LEU A 108 4.02 16.54 -5.21
N ASN A 109 4.63 17.61 -4.68
CA ASN A 109 5.09 17.65 -3.30
C ASN A 109 3.95 17.48 -2.30
N TRP A 110 2.83 18.15 -2.56
CA TRP A 110 1.64 18.05 -1.72
C TRP A 110 1.14 16.61 -1.65
N LEU A 111 1.02 15.97 -2.82
CA LEU A 111 0.54 14.60 -2.93
C LEU A 111 1.49 13.61 -2.26
N LEU A 112 2.81 13.77 -2.48
CA LEU A 112 3.82 12.92 -1.86
C LEU A 112 3.78 13.01 -0.34
N ASN A 113 3.65 14.22 0.21
CA ASN A 113 3.57 14.41 1.66
C ASN A 113 2.34 13.72 2.27
N ALA A 114 1.22 13.69 1.53
CA ALA A 114 0.02 13.00 1.97
C ALA A 114 0.13 11.47 1.84
N ALA A 115 0.86 10.99 0.84
CA ALA A 115 0.95 9.55 0.55
C ALA A 115 2.04 8.84 1.36
N LYS A 116 3.13 9.51 1.71
CA LYS A 116 4.27 8.89 2.40
C LYS A 116 3.91 8.19 3.71
N PRO A 117 3.10 8.75 4.60
CA PRO A 117 2.74 8.06 5.84
C PRO A 117 2.09 6.70 5.64
N LEU A 118 1.43 6.49 4.50
CA LEU A 118 0.78 5.22 4.18
C LEU A 118 1.77 4.11 3.84
N VAL A 119 2.98 4.45 3.39
CA VAL A 119 3.98 3.48 2.94
C VAL A 119 5.18 3.38 3.87
N GLU A 120 5.34 4.31 4.79
CA GLU A 120 6.45 4.36 5.75
C GLU A 120 6.08 3.75 7.11
N GLY A 121 4.98 3.04 7.18
CA GLY A 121 4.46 2.47 8.41
C GLY A 121 5.32 1.43 9.11
#